data_3fd1636d0dcd6d378a834ccaa2e2f4ae
#
_entry.id   3fd1636d0dcd6d378a834ccaa2e2f4ae
#
_cell.length_a   1.000
_cell.length_b   1.000
_cell.length_c   1.000
_cell.angle_alpha   90.00
_cell.angle_beta   90.00
_cell.angle_gamma   90.00
#
_symmetry.space_group_name_H-M   'P 1'
#
loop_
_entity.id
_entity.type
_entity.pdbx_description
1 polymer ?
#
loop_
_entity_poly.entity_id
_entity_poly.type
_entity_poly.pdbx_seq_one_letter_code
_entity_poly.pdbx_strand_id
1 'polypeptide(L)'
;RVFALRTDSNLKSAKGIRGKRLIIGYTDRTDMSYIIPKLMRDIVKTDIRLVAGFKTARKTIGEMEKKAHVGAAFDWLTWNTIVPHWFKKTGNFATPLVQIGYYRDPLLKTLPMLHEITNKQDHTLVKLVSTPGAIGYSLLLPPRSPKGALKVLRTAFDEMVKDKQFIGDIRKQRLRLLPSSGLRIQKIVDDVVKTTSANNKARLRSIIFAK
;
A
#
# COMPACT_ATOMS: atom_id res chain seq x y z
N ARG A 1 1.62 1.42 -0.70
CA ARG A 1 2.11 0.78 0.53
C ARG A 1 3.58 0.43 0.41
N VAL A 2 4.26 0.33 1.55
CA VAL A 2 5.67 -0.10 1.59
C VAL A 2 5.81 -1.15 2.68
N PHE A 3 6.39 -2.28 2.29
CA PHE A 3 6.82 -3.31 3.23
C PHE A 3 8.26 -3.02 3.64
N ALA A 4 8.47 -2.79 4.93
CA ALA A 4 9.77 -2.46 5.50
C ALA A 4 10.12 -3.40 6.64
N LEU A 5 11.40 -3.74 6.74
CA LEU A 5 11.97 -4.55 7.82
C LEU A 5 13.00 -3.75 8.59
N ARG A 6 13.22 -4.12 9.84
CA ARG A 6 14.35 -3.62 10.62
C ARG A 6 15.68 -3.97 9.95
N THR A 7 16.61 -3.03 9.99
CA THR A 7 17.91 -3.18 9.34
C THR A 7 18.74 -4.32 9.94
N ASP A 8 18.59 -4.61 11.22
CA ASP A 8 19.26 -5.72 11.91
C ASP A 8 18.75 -7.12 11.49
N SER A 9 17.70 -7.20 10.68
CA SER A 9 17.29 -8.44 10.02
C SER A 9 18.31 -8.93 8.97
N ASN A 10 19.26 -8.09 8.57
CA ASN A 10 20.23 -8.31 7.50
C ASN A 10 19.62 -8.59 6.12
N LEU A 11 18.32 -8.33 5.94
CA LEU A 11 17.60 -8.49 4.68
C LEU A 11 17.53 -7.15 3.95
N LYS A 12 18.35 -7.00 2.91
CA LYS A 12 18.54 -5.73 2.19
C LYS A 12 17.78 -5.65 0.87
N SER A 13 17.10 -6.72 0.46
CA SER A 13 16.39 -6.74 -0.83
C SER A 13 15.12 -7.58 -0.78
N ALA A 14 14.17 -7.25 -1.64
CA ALA A 14 12.92 -7.98 -1.79
C ALA A 14 13.12 -9.44 -2.24
N LYS A 15 14.17 -9.73 -3.03
CA LYS A 15 14.51 -11.11 -3.42
C LYS A 15 15.07 -11.92 -2.24
N GLY A 16 15.78 -11.27 -1.33
CA GLY A 16 16.38 -11.91 -0.16
C GLY A 16 15.41 -12.42 0.89
N ILE A 17 14.12 -12.02 0.83
CA ILE A 17 13.11 -12.49 1.80
C ILE A 17 12.51 -13.85 1.46
N ARG A 18 12.71 -14.36 0.24
CA ARG A 18 12.16 -15.67 -0.16
C ARG A 18 12.69 -16.79 0.75
N GLY A 19 11.81 -17.62 1.26
CA GLY A 19 12.13 -18.71 2.18
C GLY A 19 12.61 -18.27 3.58
N LYS A 20 12.70 -16.96 3.86
CA LYS A 20 13.10 -16.46 5.17
C LYS A 20 11.92 -16.38 6.12
N ARG A 21 12.14 -16.78 7.37
CA ARG A 21 11.17 -16.65 8.44
C ARG A 21 11.14 -15.22 8.95
N LEU A 22 9.96 -14.59 8.86
CA LEU A 22 9.73 -13.20 9.25
C LEU A 22 8.56 -13.10 10.23
N ILE A 23 8.75 -12.37 11.32
CA ILE A 23 7.65 -12.02 12.24
C ILE A 23 7.19 -10.62 11.88
N ILE A 24 5.94 -10.48 11.44
CA ILE A 24 5.38 -9.23 10.91
C ILE A 24 4.19 -8.78 11.75
N GLY A 25 4.26 -7.55 12.26
CA GLY A 25 3.17 -6.93 13.01
C GLY A 25 2.08 -6.37 12.10
N TYR A 26 0.82 -6.45 12.54
CA TYR A 26 -0.31 -5.86 11.84
C TYR A 26 -1.34 -5.25 12.80
N THR A 27 -2.19 -4.36 12.28
CA THR A 27 -3.21 -3.65 13.06
C THR A 27 -4.50 -4.44 13.19
N ASP A 28 -5.07 -4.85 12.06
CA ASP A 28 -6.33 -5.59 11.97
C ASP A 28 -6.32 -6.55 10.77
N ARG A 29 -7.13 -7.63 10.84
CA ARG A 29 -7.22 -8.65 9.78
C ARG A 29 -7.89 -8.15 8.50
N THR A 30 -8.62 -7.06 8.56
CA THR A 30 -9.24 -6.40 7.40
C THR A 30 -8.36 -5.31 6.79
N ASP A 31 -7.26 -4.96 7.47
CA ASP A 31 -6.33 -3.92 7.04
C ASP A 31 -5.23 -4.45 6.10
N MET A 32 -4.71 -3.56 5.28
CA MET A 32 -3.63 -3.90 4.34
C MET A 32 -2.34 -4.32 5.03
N SER A 33 -2.12 -3.92 6.29
CA SER A 33 -0.97 -4.38 7.08
C SER A 33 -1.00 -5.89 7.35
N TYR A 34 -2.19 -6.51 7.30
CA TYR A 34 -2.39 -7.95 7.36
C TYR A 34 -2.44 -8.59 5.96
N ILE A 35 -3.24 -8.01 5.06
CA ILE A 35 -3.52 -8.58 3.73
C ILE A 35 -2.24 -8.68 2.89
N ILE A 36 -1.39 -7.64 2.91
CA ILE A 36 -0.15 -7.63 2.13
C ILE A 36 0.83 -8.72 2.57
N PRO A 37 1.17 -8.87 3.85
CA PRO A 37 2.04 -9.97 4.27
C PRO A 37 1.46 -11.37 3.99
N LYS A 38 0.15 -11.54 4.13
CA LYS A 38 -0.52 -12.82 3.75
C LYS A 38 -0.35 -13.11 2.27
N LEU A 39 -0.59 -12.11 1.41
CA LEU A 39 -0.36 -12.24 -0.03
C LEU A 39 1.12 -12.56 -0.33
N MET A 40 2.06 -11.83 0.28
CA MET A 40 3.50 -12.06 0.08
C MET A 40 3.92 -13.47 0.52
N ARG A 41 3.39 -13.99 1.62
CA ARG A 41 3.62 -15.37 2.05
C ARG A 41 3.27 -16.36 0.95
N ASP A 42 2.14 -16.18 0.29
CA ASP A 42 1.66 -17.07 -0.76
C ASP A 42 2.42 -16.90 -2.08
N ILE A 43 2.56 -15.66 -2.59
CA ILE A 43 3.07 -15.41 -3.94
C ILE A 43 4.60 -15.21 -4.01
N VAL A 44 5.23 -14.70 -2.94
CA VAL A 44 6.69 -14.52 -2.85
C VAL A 44 7.36 -15.75 -2.21
N LYS A 45 6.56 -16.64 -1.58
CA LYS A 45 7.05 -17.84 -0.86
C LYS A 45 7.97 -17.46 0.31
N THR A 46 7.51 -16.53 1.14
CA THR A 46 8.14 -16.15 2.41
C THR A 46 7.50 -16.94 3.56
N ASP A 47 8.26 -17.28 4.61
CA ASP A 47 7.71 -17.82 5.84
C ASP A 47 7.33 -16.67 6.78
N ILE A 48 6.14 -16.06 6.56
CA ILE A 48 5.65 -14.96 7.38
C ILE A 48 4.73 -15.46 8.49
N ARG A 49 5.16 -15.24 9.73
CA ARG A 49 4.31 -15.33 10.92
C ARG A 49 3.76 -13.94 11.25
N LEU A 50 2.43 -13.83 11.31
CA LEU A 50 1.75 -12.58 11.63
C LEU A 50 1.47 -12.47 13.13
N VAL A 51 1.76 -11.31 13.71
CA VAL A 51 1.54 -11.01 15.13
C VAL A 51 0.50 -9.90 15.27
N ALA A 52 -0.56 -10.22 16.03
CA ALA A 52 -1.66 -9.32 16.36
C ALA A 52 -1.42 -8.54 17.66
N GLY A 53 -2.35 -7.65 17.99
CA GLY A 53 -2.40 -6.94 19.27
C GLY A 53 -2.08 -5.46 19.17
N PHE A 54 -1.81 -4.96 17.98
CA PHE A 54 -1.45 -3.57 17.74
C PHE A 54 -2.62 -2.82 17.10
N LYS A 55 -3.40 -2.09 17.90
CA LYS A 55 -4.62 -1.41 17.41
C LYS A 55 -4.38 -0.25 16.45
N THR A 56 -3.14 0.24 16.31
CA THR A 56 -2.79 1.39 15.46
C THR A 56 -1.45 1.20 14.78
N ALA A 57 -1.24 1.87 13.63
CA ALA A 57 0.04 1.87 12.95
C ALA A 57 1.18 2.36 13.86
N ARG A 58 0.95 3.43 14.65
CA ARG A 58 1.94 3.96 15.61
C ARG A 58 2.36 2.89 16.63
N LYS A 59 1.41 2.14 17.19
CA LYS A 59 1.72 1.07 18.15
C LYS A 59 2.46 -0.07 17.46
N THR A 60 2.01 -0.51 16.28
CA THR A 60 2.70 -1.55 15.51
C THR A 60 4.14 -1.15 15.21
N ILE A 61 4.36 0.08 14.73
CA ILE A 61 5.70 0.59 14.41
C ILE A 61 6.56 0.69 15.68
N GLY A 62 6.03 1.22 16.78
CA GLY A 62 6.76 1.32 18.05
C GLY A 62 7.19 -0.03 18.65
N GLU A 63 6.42 -1.09 18.41
CA GLU A 63 6.80 -2.44 18.87
C GLU A 63 7.94 -3.05 18.01
N MET A 64 8.24 -2.51 16.84
CA MET A 64 9.47 -2.86 16.11
C MET A 64 10.72 -2.42 16.87
N GLU A 65 10.68 -1.28 17.55
CA GLU A 65 11.80 -0.80 18.40
C GLU A 65 12.06 -1.76 19.56
N LYS A 66 11.01 -2.30 20.15
CA LYS A 66 11.06 -3.30 21.22
C LYS A 66 11.40 -4.72 20.75
N LYS A 67 11.67 -4.89 19.46
CA LYS A 67 11.98 -6.17 18.81
C LYS A 67 10.85 -7.22 18.88
N ALA A 68 9.59 -6.82 19.13
CA ALA A 68 8.45 -7.73 19.16
C ALA A 68 8.18 -8.37 17.78
N HIS A 69 8.53 -7.66 16.70
CA HIS A 69 8.48 -8.16 15.32
C HIS A 69 9.50 -7.43 14.44
N VAL A 70 9.79 -8.00 13.26
CA VAL A 70 10.88 -7.53 12.40
C VAL A 70 10.42 -6.50 11.37
N GLY A 71 9.12 -6.40 11.09
CA GLY A 71 8.63 -5.49 10.05
C GLY A 71 7.13 -5.34 9.99
N ALA A 72 6.69 -4.46 9.12
CA ALA A 72 5.28 -4.18 8.85
C ALA A 72 5.06 -3.64 7.42
N ALA A 73 3.77 -3.56 7.02
CA ALA A 73 3.36 -2.99 5.73
C ALA A 73 2.41 -1.81 5.95
N PHE A 74 2.88 -0.60 5.72
CA PHE A 74 2.08 0.63 5.85
C PHE A 74 2.26 1.55 4.64
N ASP A 75 1.45 2.59 4.54
CA ASP A 75 1.65 3.64 3.55
C ASP A 75 2.97 4.36 3.78
N TRP A 76 3.64 4.75 2.69
CA TRP A 76 4.88 5.51 2.79
C TRP A 76 4.70 6.83 3.56
N LEU A 77 3.53 7.45 3.42
CA LEU A 77 3.18 8.63 4.23
C LEU A 77 3.14 8.29 5.73
N THR A 78 2.50 7.16 6.11
CA THR A 78 2.44 6.69 7.50
C THR A 78 3.85 6.50 8.08
N TRP A 79 4.73 5.81 7.37
CA TRP A 79 6.12 5.63 7.77
C TRP A 79 6.83 6.96 8.01
N ASN A 80 6.72 7.90 7.04
CA ASN A 80 7.39 9.20 7.15
C ASN A 80 6.76 10.15 8.17
N THR A 81 5.50 9.97 8.53
CA THR A 81 4.84 10.77 9.56
C THR A 81 5.21 10.28 10.97
N ILE A 82 5.31 8.96 11.16
CA ILE A 82 5.56 8.39 12.49
C ILE A 82 7.05 8.31 12.80
N VAL A 83 7.86 7.82 11.86
CA VAL A 83 9.29 7.51 12.06
C VAL A 83 10.17 7.94 10.87
N PRO A 84 10.16 9.23 10.47
CA PRO A 84 10.93 9.70 9.32
C PRO A 84 12.43 9.47 9.47
N HIS A 85 12.92 9.43 10.71
CA HIS A 85 14.33 9.22 11.02
C HIS A 85 14.82 7.79 10.76
N TRP A 86 13.91 6.81 10.67
CA TRP A 86 14.29 5.41 10.41
C TRP A 86 14.84 5.15 9.01
N PHE A 87 14.54 6.04 8.06
CA PHE A 87 14.88 5.89 6.65
C PHE A 87 15.97 6.86 6.17
N LYS A 88 16.75 7.42 7.10
CA LYS A 88 17.89 8.27 6.77
C LYS A 88 19.01 7.46 6.12
N LYS A 89 19.88 8.13 5.34
CA LYS A 89 21.00 7.45 4.66
C LYS A 89 22.00 6.82 5.62
N THR A 90 22.19 7.41 6.78
CA THR A 90 23.09 6.94 7.84
C THR A 90 22.32 6.61 9.09
N GLY A 91 22.62 5.48 9.73
CA GLY A 91 21.97 5.05 10.96
C GLY A 91 20.51 4.68 10.79
N ASN A 92 20.13 4.14 9.62
CA ASN A 92 18.77 3.72 9.36
C ASN A 92 18.34 2.54 10.24
N PHE A 93 17.19 2.66 10.88
CA PHE A 93 16.60 1.60 11.69
C PHE A 93 15.82 0.58 10.85
N ALA A 94 15.20 1.04 9.77
CA ALA A 94 14.41 0.18 8.88
C ALA A 94 14.79 0.36 7.40
N THR A 95 14.68 -0.72 6.65
CA THR A 95 14.94 -0.79 5.22
C THR A 95 13.63 -1.06 4.49
N PRO A 96 13.16 -0.17 3.59
CA PRO A 96 12.07 -0.47 2.70
C PRO A 96 12.51 -1.51 1.67
N LEU A 97 11.72 -2.57 1.47
CA LEU A 97 12.10 -3.69 0.59
C LEU A 97 11.29 -3.77 -0.68
N VAL A 98 10.00 -3.47 -0.61
CA VAL A 98 9.09 -3.56 -1.74
C VAL A 98 7.94 -2.58 -1.58
N GLN A 99 7.51 -1.99 -2.68
CA GLN A 99 6.31 -1.17 -2.71
C GLN A 99 5.15 -1.92 -3.38
N ILE A 100 3.96 -1.71 -2.83
CA ILE A 100 2.71 -2.30 -3.28
C ILE A 100 1.77 -1.17 -3.67
N GLY A 101 1.41 -1.12 -4.94
CA GLY A 101 0.58 -0.07 -5.51
C GLY A 101 0.37 -0.26 -7.00
N TYR A 102 -0.48 0.56 -7.59
CA TYR A 102 -0.71 0.62 -9.03
C TYR A 102 0.44 1.32 -9.77
N TYR A 103 1.07 2.26 -9.09
CA TYR A 103 2.13 3.10 -9.64
C TYR A 103 3.28 3.15 -8.65
N ARG A 104 4.48 3.27 -9.20
CA ARG A 104 5.70 3.50 -8.43
C ARG A 104 5.65 4.87 -7.78
N ASP A 105 5.95 4.94 -6.48
CA ASP A 105 6.05 6.22 -5.77
C ASP A 105 7.25 7.01 -6.31
N PRO A 106 7.07 8.28 -6.68
CA PRO A 106 8.16 9.11 -7.18
C PRO A 106 9.33 9.29 -6.19
N LEU A 107 9.08 9.13 -4.89
CA LEU A 107 10.12 9.18 -3.85
C LEU A 107 10.86 7.84 -3.68
N LEU A 108 10.35 6.75 -4.26
CA LEU A 108 10.86 5.40 -4.11
C LEU A 108 11.21 4.77 -5.47
N LYS A 109 11.85 5.56 -6.34
CA LYS A 109 12.10 5.19 -7.74
C LYS A 109 12.84 3.87 -7.91
N THR A 110 13.77 3.54 -7.04
CA THR A 110 14.60 2.35 -7.08
C THR A 110 14.04 1.16 -6.33
N LEU A 111 12.99 1.39 -5.50
CA LEU A 111 12.37 0.32 -4.73
C LEU A 111 11.51 -0.55 -5.66
N PRO A 112 11.69 -1.88 -5.70
CA PRO A 112 10.89 -2.73 -6.58
C PRO A 112 9.41 -2.71 -6.22
N MET A 113 8.56 -2.85 -7.25
CA MET A 113 7.14 -3.10 -7.07
C MET A 113 6.90 -4.59 -6.78
N LEU A 114 5.85 -4.91 -6.03
CA LEU A 114 5.56 -6.31 -5.69
C LEU A 114 5.37 -7.20 -6.93
N HIS A 115 4.76 -6.69 -8.00
CA HIS A 115 4.59 -7.45 -9.24
C HIS A 115 5.91 -7.72 -9.98
N GLU A 116 6.96 -6.93 -9.75
CA GLU A 116 8.29 -7.15 -10.36
C GLU A 116 9.07 -8.31 -9.72
N ILE A 117 8.65 -8.75 -8.54
CA ILE A 117 9.30 -9.85 -7.80
C ILE A 117 8.41 -11.10 -7.70
N THR A 118 7.28 -11.11 -8.38
CA THR A 118 6.31 -12.21 -8.40
C THR A 118 6.13 -12.77 -9.82
N ASN A 119 5.54 -13.97 -9.92
CA ASN A 119 5.24 -14.58 -11.21
C ASN A 119 4.10 -13.83 -11.91
N LYS A 120 4.09 -13.83 -13.24
CA LYS A 120 3.05 -13.16 -14.05
C LYS A 120 1.63 -13.59 -13.71
N GLN A 121 1.42 -14.88 -13.37
CA GLN A 121 0.12 -15.41 -12.94
C GLN A 121 -0.44 -14.76 -11.67
N ASP A 122 0.43 -14.17 -10.83
CA ASP A 122 0.06 -13.52 -9.57
C ASP A 122 -0.22 -12.02 -9.73
N HIS A 123 0.09 -11.43 -10.89
CA HIS A 123 -0.05 -9.99 -11.12
C HIS A 123 -1.49 -9.49 -10.92
N THR A 124 -2.50 -10.30 -11.27
CA THR A 124 -3.90 -9.93 -11.03
C THR A 124 -4.20 -9.83 -9.53
N LEU A 125 -3.65 -10.71 -8.70
CA LEU A 125 -3.82 -10.65 -7.24
C LEU A 125 -3.13 -9.41 -6.65
N VAL A 126 -1.91 -9.12 -7.12
CA VAL A 126 -1.18 -7.89 -6.72
C VAL A 126 -1.97 -6.65 -7.13
N LYS A 127 -2.53 -6.63 -8.34
CA LYS A 127 -3.37 -5.54 -8.84
C LYS A 127 -4.61 -5.34 -7.98
N LEU A 128 -5.32 -6.41 -7.63
CA LEU A 128 -6.49 -6.38 -6.75
C LEU A 128 -6.17 -5.75 -5.39
N VAL A 129 -5.11 -6.23 -4.73
CA VAL A 129 -4.69 -5.73 -3.42
C VAL A 129 -4.16 -4.28 -3.49
N SER A 130 -3.66 -3.86 -4.66
CA SER A 130 -3.19 -2.48 -4.89
C SER A 130 -4.33 -1.49 -5.16
N THR A 131 -5.50 -1.96 -5.59
CA THR A 131 -6.62 -1.12 -6.03
C THR A 131 -7.10 -0.14 -4.96
N PRO A 132 -7.32 -0.52 -3.69
CA PRO A 132 -7.74 0.41 -2.66
C PRO A 132 -6.80 1.61 -2.50
N GLY A 133 -5.50 1.39 -2.62
CA GLY A 133 -4.50 2.48 -2.58
C GLY A 133 -4.53 3.39 -3.81
N ALA A 134 -4.91 2.86 -4.98
CA ALA A 134 -5.01 3.64 -6.21
C ALA A 134 -6.28 4.48 -6.29
N ILE A 135 -7.38 3.98 -5.73
CA ILE A 135 -8.64 4.73 -5.59
C ILE A 135 -8.50 5.81 -4.52
N GLY A 136 -7.80 5.51 -3.41
CA GLY A 136 -7.47 6.46 -2.36
C GLY A 136 -8.69 7.13 -1.73
N TYR A 137 -8.57 8.43 -1.50
CA TYR A 137 -9.68 9.29 -1.05
C TYR A 137 -10.38 9.86 -2.28
N SER A 138 -11.39 9.14 -2.77
CA SER A 138 -12.14 9.55 -3.95
C SER A 138 -13.47 10.20 -3.59
N LEU A 139 -13.84 11.26 -4.31
CA LEU A 139 -15.20 11.78 -4.32
C LEU A 139 -16.04 10.94 -5.28
N LEU A 140 -17.14 10.41 -4.78
CA LEU A 140 -18.03 9.53 -5.53
C LEU A 140 -19.42 10.15 -5.65
N LEU A 141 -20.05 9.98 -6.80
CA LEU A 141 -21.45 10.29 -7.00
C LEU A 141 -22.30 9.01 -6.80
N PRO A 142 -23.50 9.13 -6.22
CA PRO A 142 -24.46 8.03 -6.17
C PRO A 142 -24.80 7.52 -7.59
N PRO A 143 -25.17 6.24 -7.72
CA PRO A 143 -25.72 5.73 -8.98
C PRO A 143 -26.92 6.57 -9.44
N ARG A 144 -27.05 6.76 -10.76
CA ARG A 144 -28.12 7.54 -11.40
C ARG A 144 -28.09 9.05 -11.14
N SER A 145 -26.98 9.60 -10.67
CA SER A 145 -26.80 11.06 -10.61
C SER A 145 -26.96 11.71 -11.98
N PRO A 146 -27.44 12.95 -12.06
CA PRO A 146 -27.58 13.67 -13.32
C PRO A 146 -26.26 13.67 -14.13
N LYS A 147 -26.33 13.41 -15.43
CA LYS A 147 -25.13 13.33 -16.30
C LYS A 147 -24.24 14.57 -16.24
N GLY A 148 -24.84 15.76 -16.11
CA GLY A 148 -24.11 17.03 -15.97
C GLY A 148 -23.32 17.16 -14.67
N ALA A 149 -23.82 16.60 -13.56
CA ALA A 149 -23.18 16.71 -12.25
C ALA A 149 -21.76 16.09 -12.24
N LEU A 150 -21.57 14.95 -12.88
CA LEU A 150 -20.26 14.30 -12.97
C LEU A 150 -19.23 15.18 -13.71
N LYS A 151 -19.66 15.84 -14.79
CA LYS A 151 -18.77 16.75 -15.54
C LYS A 151 -18.37 17.95 -14.69
N VAL A 152 -19.33 18.60 -14.04
CA VAL A 152 -19.09 19.75 -13.17
C VAL A 152 -18.13 19.40 -12.06
N LEU A 153 -18.36 18.30 -11.34
CA LEU A 153 -17.50 17.90 -10.22
C LEU A 153 -16.08 17.50 -10.67
N ARG A 154 -15.92 16.86 -11.82
CA ARG A 154 -14.59 16.57 -12.37
C ARG A 154 -13.83 17.83 -12.72
N THR A 155 -14.49 18.80 -13.37
CA THR A 155 -13.87 20.10 -13.67
C THR A 155 -13.48 20.83 -12.40
N ALA A 156 -14.38 20.95 -11.44
CA ALA A 156 -14.11 21.59 -10.15
C ALA A 156 -12.94 20.93 -9.39
N PHE A 157 -12.86 19.60 -9.40
CA PHE A 157 -11.74 18.86 -8.81
C PHE A 157 -10.41 19.17 -9.51
N ASP A 158 -10.40 19.17 -10.86
CA ASP A 158 -9.21 19.43 -11.66
C ASP A 158 -8.71 20.88 -11.49
N GLU A 159 -9.60 21.83 -11.19
CA GLU A 159 -9.27 23.22 -10.83
C GLU A 159 -8.76 23.32 -9.39
N MET A 160 -9.46 22.69 -8.44
CA MET A 160 -9.08 22.71 -7.01
C MET A 160 -7.66 22.20 -6.78
N VAL A 161 -7.25 21.10 -7.44
CA VAL A 161 -5.91 20.54 -7.24
C VAL A 161 -4.78 21.38 -7.83
N LYS A 162 -5.11 22.42 -8.62
CA LYS A 162 -4.19 23.42 -9.17
C LYS A 162 -4.22 24.74 -8.40
N ASP A 163 -5.20 24.90 -7.53
CA ASP A 163 -5.37 26.13 -6.76
C ASP A 163 -4.19 26.32 -5.80
N LYS A 164 -3.60 27.53 -5.81
CA LYS A 164 -2.41 27.85 -5.02
C LYS A 164 -2.69 27.82 -3.51
N GLN A 165 -3.86 28.28 -3.09
CA GLN A 165 -4.24 28.31 -1.68
C GLN A 165 -4.44 26.89 -1.17
N PHE A 166 -5.20 26.06 -1.89
CA PHE A 166 -5.39 24.63 -1.58
C PHE A 166 -4.06 23.88 -1.47
N ILE A 167 -3.15 24.07 -2.45
CA ILE A 167 -1.80 23.46 -2.41
C ILE A 167 -1.02 23.94 -1.19
N GLY A 168 -1.12 25.23 -0.86
CA GLY A 168 -0.49 25.80 0.33
C GLY A 168 -0.98 25.16 1.62
N ASP A 169 -2.28 24.98 1.75
CA ASP A 169 -2.90 24.40 2.95
C ASP A 169 -2.57 22.90 3.11
N ILE A 170 -2.55 22.14 2.02
CA ILE A 170 -2.06 20.75 2.00
C ILE A 170 -0.60 20.66 2.50
N ARG A 171 0.26 21.56 2.04
CA ARG A 171 1.68 21.62 2.47
C ARG A 171 1.84 21.98 3.96
N LYS A 172 1.06 22.95 4.46
CA LYS A 172 1.05 23.32 5.89
C LYS A 172 0.70 22.11 6.78
N GLN A 173 -0.22 21.28 6.33
CA GLN A 173 -0.60 20.06 7.03
C GLN A 173 0.40 18.90 6.82
N ARG A 174 1.51 19.12 6.11
CA ARG A 174 2.52 18.10 5.76
C ARG A 174 1.94 16.90 4.99
N LEU A 175 0.85 17.13 4.28
CA LEU A 175 0.24 16.12 3.40
C LEU A 175 0.87 16.17 2.01
N ARG A 176 0.78 15.04 1.29
CA ARG A 176 1.21 14.93 -0.10
C ARG A 176 0.00 15.01 -1.01
N LEU A 177 0.04 15.95 -1.93
CA LEU A 177 -0.97 16.04 -2.99
C LEU A 177 -0.51 15.22 -4.21
N LEU A 178 -1.20 14.13 -4.47
CA LEU A 178 -0.98 13.24 -5.63
C LEU A 178 -2.33 13.01 -6.33
N PRO A 179 -2.85 14.01 -7.05
CA PRO A 179 -4.17 13.93 -7.62
C PRO A 179 -4.24 12.91 -8.76
N SER A 180 -5.39 12.26 -8.87
CA SER A 180 -5.76 11.42 -10.01
C SER A 180 -7.06 11.91 -10.60
N SER A 181 -7.12 12.04 -11.93
CA SER A 181 -8.36 12.45 -12.60
C SER A 181 -9.46 11.40 -12.43
N GLY A 182 -10.73 11.83 -12.43
CA GLY A 182 -11.86 10.92 -12.33
C GLY A 182 -11.91 9.88 -13.46
N LEU A 183 -11.43 10.21 -14.65
CA LEU A 183 -11.29 9.25 -15.77
C LEU A 183 -10.28 8.15 -15.46
N ARG A 184 -9.14 8.51 -14.85
CA ARG A 184 -8.12 7.55 -14.46
C ARG A 184 -8.64 6.58 -13.38
N ILE A 185 -9.34 7.11 -12.37
CA ILE A 185 -9.96 6.29 -11.33
C ILE A 185 -11.01 5.34 -11.93
N GLN A 186 -11.89 5.85 -12.80
CA GLN A 186 -12.89 5.05 -13.48
C GLN A 186 -12.24 3.90 -14.26
N LYS A 187 -11.19 4.20 -15.05
CA LYS A 187 -10.46 3.17 -15.80
C LYS A 187 -9.87 2.09 -14.90
N ILE A 188 -9.31 2.47 -13.74
CA ILE A 188 -8.78 1.48 -12.77
C ILE A 188 -9.90 0.54 -12.30
N VAL A 189 -11.06 1.09 -11.95
CA VAL A 189 -12.22 0.30 -11.49
C VAL A 189 -12.70 -0.63 -12.59
N ASP A 190 -12.92 -0.10 -13.80
CA ASP A 190 -13.37 -0.88 -14.95
C ASP A 190 -12.41 -2.02 -15.30
N ASP A 191 -11.11 -1.73 -15.32
CA ASP A 191 -10.08 -2.74 -15.56
C ASP A 191 -10.09 -3.85 -14.52
N VAL A 192 -10.21 -3.50 -13.24
CA VAL A 192 -10.25 -4.48 -12.15
C VAL A 192 -11.50 -5.35 -12.24
N VAL A 193 -12.66 -4.73 -12.47
CA VAL A 193 -13.93 -5.46 -12.61
C VAL A 193 -13.88 -6.43 -13.80
N LYS A 194 -13.37 -5.98 -14.94
CA LYS A 194 -13.29 -6.78 -16.17
C LYS A 194 -12.25 -7.91 -16.09
N THR A 195 -11.10 -7.65 -15.46
CA THR A 195 -9.97 -8.61 -15.49
C THR A 195 -9.97 -9.59 -14.31
N THR A 196 -10.80 -9.35 -13.29
CA THR A 196 -10.83 -10.21 -12.10
C THR A 196 -11.81 -11.37 -12.28
N SER A 197 -11.28 -12.54 -12.61
CA SER A 197 -12.06 -13.77 -12.70
C SER A 197 -12.59 -14.24 -11.32
N ALA A 198 -13.62 -15.09 -11.35
CA ALA A 198 -14.14 -15.75 -10.12
C ALA A 198 -13.04 -16.56 -9.40
N ASN A 199 -12.15 -17.21 -10.16
CA ASN A 199 -11.03 -17.98 -9.62
C ASN A 199 -10.03 -17.06 -8.87
N ASN A 200 -9.67 -15.91 -9.44
CA ASN A 200 -8.78 -14.95 -8.75
C ASN A 200 -9.41 -14.39 -7.48
N LYS A 201 -10.72 -14.13 -7.48
CA LYS A 201 -11.45 -13.73 -6.26
C LYS A 201 -11.41 -14.83 -5.19
N ALA A 202 -11.71 -16.06 -5.58
CA ALA A 202 -11.68 -17.21 -4.69
C ALA A 202 -10.28 -17.45 -4.11
N ARG A 203 -9.24 -17.39 -4.96
CA ARG A 203 -7.85 -17.54 -4.54
C ARG A 203 -7.44 -16.42 -3.57
N LEU A 204 -7.77 -15.16 -3.84
CA LEU A 204 -7.48 -14.06 -2.93
C LEU A 204 -8.19 -14.23 -1.58
N ARG A 205 -9.46 -14.65 -1.59
CA ARG A 205 -10.21 -14.97 -0.37
C ARG A 205 -9.54 -16.08 0.43
N SER A 206 -9.13 -17.16 -0.23
CA SER A 206 -8.43 -18.27 0.46
C SER A 206 -7.12 -17.82 1.10
N ILE A 207 -6.33 -16.98 0.40
CA ILE A 207 -5.08 -16.42 0.95
C ILE A 207 -5.36 -15.56 2.19
N ILE A 208 -6.35 -14.68 2.14
CA ILE A 208 -6.63 -13.72 3.22
C ILE A 208 -7.26 -14.42 4.43
N PHE A 209 -8.23 -15.31 4.21
CA PHE A 209 -9.06 -15.88 5.26
C PHE A 209 -8.67 -17.31 5.66
N ALA A 210 -7.68 -17.95 5.01
CA ALA A 210 -7.13 -19.21 5.51
C ALA A 210 -6.58 -19.02 6.94
N LYS A 211 -6.94 -19.97 7.82
CA LYS A 211 -6.45 -20.02 9.21
C LYS A 211 -4.95 -20.27 9.29
#